data_f8b0c8a3aad6aec24a8ab3ad723d13e7
#
_entry.id   f8b0c8a3aad6aec24a8ab3ad723d13e7
#
_cell.length_a   1.000
_cell.length_b   1.000
_cell.length_c   1.000
_cell.angle_alpha   90.00
_cell.angle_beta   90.00
_cell.angle_gamma   90.00
#
_symmetry.space_group_name_H-M   'P 1'
#
loop_
_entity.id
_entity.type
_entity.pdbx_description
1 polymer ?
#
loop_
_entity_poly.entity_id
_entity_poly.type
_entity_poly.pdbx_seq_one_letter_code
_entity_poly.pdbx_strand_id
1 'polypeptide(L)'
;MIPRLPLAATPGPLEGLAYIRANSEIVREYLLAHLQITGAALLIALLIALPVGTLLANRPALNGPVMGLLGLLYTIPSLALIVLLIPVTGLNAKSVTVALIIYAQVILVRNIVAGFTGIDRAIIEAARGMGMNAWQVWRRVQMPLALPVILAGVRIAAVVCIGIATIGAKFNAGGLGVLLFQGISQGGRADKIWAGALLVGGLALLVNTALLLLERALSPATRLRRAEQQRRAVGPAGVTEVSLAEAKSA
;
A
#
# COMPACT_ATOMS: atom_id res chain seq x y z
N MET A 1 -6.87 16.22 -55.35
CA MET A 1 -8.05 16.16 -54.46
C MET A 1 -7.77 14.99 -53.50
N ILE A 2 -7.23 15.28 -52.29
CA ILE A 2 -6.90 14.27 -51.31
C ILE A 2 -8.21 13.93 -50.57
N PRO A 3 -8.68 12.68 -50.59
CA PRO A 3 -9.89 12.31 -49.84
C PRO A 3 -9.61 12.55 -48.35
N ARG A 4 -10.37 13.42 -47.72
CA ARG A 4 -10.40 13.54 -46.25
C ARG A 4 -10.92 12.20 -45.72
N LEU A 5 -10.01 11.34 -45.21
CA LEU A 5 -10.40 10.24 -44.36
C LEU A 5 -11.27 10.85 -43.24
N PRO A 6 -12.46 10.27 -42.97
CA PRO A 6 -13.26 10.70 -41.84
C PRO A 6 -12.36 10.57 -40.61
N LEU A 7 -12.26 11.64 -39.82
CA LEU A 7 -11.69 11.57 -38.47
C LEU A 7 -12.46 10.48 -37.71
N ALA A 8 -11.96 9.25 -37.79
CA ALA A 8 -12.41 8.21 -36.87
C ALA A 8 -12.30 8.81 -35.48
N ALA A 9 -13.38 8.81 -34.74
CA ALA A 9 -13.42 9.30 -33.37
C ALA A 9 -12.17 8.80 -32.65
N THR A 10 -11.35 9.69 -32.11
CA THR A 10 -10.13 9.32 -31.42
C THR A 10 -10.51 8.33 -30.34
N PRO A 11 -9.97 7.09 -30.39
CA PRO A 11 -10.35 6.06 -29.44
C PRO A 11 -10.09 6.57 -28.02
N GLY A 12 -11.10 6.53 -27.16
CA GLY A 12 -11.10 7.17 -25.87
C GLY A 12 -11.55 6.25 -24.73
N PRO A 13 -11.52 6.75 -23.49
CA PRO A 13 -11.89 5.96 -22.30
C PRO A 13 -13.32 5.41 -22.34
N LEU A 14 -14.23 6.02 -23.11
CA LEU A 14 -15.60 5.52 -23.28
C LEU A 14 -15.67 4.16 -23.95
N GLU A 15 -14.76 3.87 -24.90
CA GLU A 15 -14.66 2.53 -25.51
C GLU A 15 -14.22 1.48 -24.50
N GLY A 16 -13.31 1.85 -23.59
CA GLY A 16 -12.91 0.98 -22.50
C GLY A 16 -14.06 0.66 -21.54
N LEU A 17 -14.88 1.64 -21.20
CA LEU A 17 -16.06 1.42 -20.35
C LEU A 17 -17.11 0.54 -21.07
N ALA A 18 -17.32 0.72 -22.36
CA ALA A 18 -18.20 -0.12 -23.16
C ALA A 18 -17.70 -1.57 -23.19
N TYR A 19 -16.37 -1.77 -23.38
CA TYR A 19 -15.74 -3.09 -23.32
C TYR A 19 -15.94 -3.78 -21.96
N ILE A 20 -15.70 -3.04 -20.86
CA ILE A 20 -15.87 -3.56 -19.48
C ILE A 20 -17.31 -4.04 -19.26
N ARG A 21 -18.30 -3.27 -19.71
CA ARG A 21 -19.72 -3.66 -19.58
C ARG A 21 -20.08 -4.88 -20.41
N ALA A 22 -19.59 -4.92 -21.64
CA ALA A 22 -19.88 -6.04 -22.58
C ALA A 22 -19.19 -7.36 -22.18
N ASN A 23 -18.06 -7.29 -21.44
CA ASN A 23 -17.21 -8.44 -21.11
C ASN A 23 -17.02 -8.60 -19.60
N SER A 24 -18.06 -8.34 -18.81
CA SER A 24 -17.97 -8.28 -17.34
C SER A 24 -17.45 -9.57 -16.68
N GLU A 25 -17.74 -10.75 -17.24
CA GLU A 25 -17.25 -12.04 -16.71
C GLU A 25 -15.73 -12.17 -16.85
N ILE A 26 -15.19 -11.89 -18.04
CA ILE A 26 -13.75 -11.94 -18.30
C ILE A 26 -13.02 -10.90 -17.45
N VAL A 27 -13.59 -9.69 -17.34
CA VAL A 27 -13.04 -8.63 -16.51
C VAL A 27 -12.99 -9.05 -15.04
N ARG A 28 -14.04 -9.70 -14.54
CA ARG A 28 -14.08 -10.23 -13.17
C ARG A 28 -13.01 -11.29 -12.94
N GLU A 29 -12.83 -12.22 -13.88
CA GLU A 29 -11.80 -13.25 -13.80
C GLU A 29 -10.40 -12.61 -13.71
N TYR A 30 -10.08 -11.66 -14.58
CA TYR A 30 -8.79 -10.96 -14.57
C TYR A 30 -8.60 -10.11 -13.30
N LEU A 31 -9.66 -9.49 -12.80
CA LEU A 31 -9.62 -8.73 -11.55
C LEU A 31 -9.31 -9.65 -10.36
N LEU A 32 -9.99 -10.79 -10.26
CA LEU A 32 -9.76 -11.76 -9.19
C LEU A 32 -8.34 -12.33 -9.24
N ALA A 33 -7.85 -12.71 -10.43
CA ALA A 33 -6.49 -13.18 -10.61
C ALA A 33 -5.48 -12.10 -10.20
N HIS A 34 -5.71 -10.83 -10.56
CA HIS A 34 -4.84 -9.72 -10.18
C HIS A 34 -4.80 -9.49 -8.66
N LEU A 35 -5.96 -9.53 -8.01
CA LEU A 35 -6.07 -9.42 -6.55
C LEU A 35 -5.42 -10.60 -5.82
N GLN A 36 -5.56 -11.82 -6.33
CA GLN A 36 -4.93 -13.01 -5.75
C GLN A 36 -3.40 -12.90 -5.79
N ILE A 37 -2.82 -12.54 -6.93
CA ILE A 37 -1.37 -12.42 -7.09
C ILE A 37 -0.83 -11.29 -6.19
N THR A 38 -1.42 -10.11 -6.27
CA THR A 38 -0.97 -8.94 -5.50
C THR A 38 -1.22 -9.07 -4.02
N GLY A 39 -2.39 -9.59 -3.64
CA GLY A 39 -2.77 -9.82 -2.24
C GLY A 39 -1.91 -10.89 -1.57
N ALA A 40 -1.70 -12.03 -2.24
CA ALA A 40 -0.83 -13.10 -1.74
C ALA A 40 0.62 -12.59 -1.58
N ALA A 41 1.15 -11.91 -2.60
CA ALA A 41 2.50 -11.36 -2.53
C ALA A 41 2.66 -10.35 -1.39
N LEU A 42 1.71 -9.43 -1.23
CA LEU A 42 1.74 -8.42 -0.18
C LEU A 42 1.62 -9.02 1.22
N LEU A 43 0.76 -10.03 1.39
CA LEU A 43 0.59 -10.74 2.66
C LEU A 43 1.88 -11.47 3.06
N ILE A 44 2.45 -12.25 2.13
CA ILE A 44 3.71 -12.98 2.38
C ILE A 44 4.84 -11.98 2.67
N ALA A 45 4.93 -10.91 1.86
CA ALA A 45 5.94 -9.87 2.07
C ALA A 45 5.80 -9.21 3.45
N LEU A 46 4.59 -8.92 3.91
CA LEU A 46 4.34 -8.32 5.23
C LEU A 46 4.71 -9.29 6.37
N LEU A 47 4.37 -10.58 6.22
CA LEU A 47 4.74 -11.62 7.20
C LEU A 47 6.26 -11.76 7.37
N ILE A 48 7.02 -11.56 6.29
CA ILE A 48 8.50 -11.56 6.32
C ILE A 48 9.02 -10.21 6.84
N ALA A 49 8.50 -9.10 6.32
CA ALA A 49 8.99 -7.77 6.63
C ALA A 49 8.79 -7.37 8.10
N LEU A 50 7.69 -7.83 8.73
CA LEU A 50 7.37 -7.44 10.10
C LEU A 50 8.42 -7.94 11.11
N PRO A 51 8.79 -9.24 11.16
CA PRO A 51 9.86 -9.70 12.03
C PRO A 51 11.23 -9.13 11.66
N VAL A 52 11.55 -9.02 10.35
CA VAL A 52 12.81 -8.45 9.89
C VAL A 52 12.93 -6.97 10.29
N GLY A 53 11.92 -6.16 10.01
CA GLY A 53 11.92 -4.74 10.36
C GLY A 53 11.95 -4.50 11.87
N THR A 54 11.23 -5.32 12.65
CA THR A 54 11.28 -5.27 14.12
C THR A 54 12.67 -5.61 14.64
N LEU A 55 13.34 -6.63 14.08
CA LEU A 55 14.70 -6.99 14.42
C LEU A 55 15.68 -5.85 14.13
N LEU A 56 15.58 -5.25 12.92
CA LEU A 56 16.45 -4.16 12.51
C LEU A 56 16.27 -2.89 13.35
N ALA A 57 15.03 -2.59 13.76
CA ALA A 57 14.74 -1.48 14.65
C ALA A 57 15.42 -1.66 16.03
N ASN A 58 15.53 -2.91 16.51
CA ASN A 58 16.18 -3.24 17.77
C ASN A 58 17.70 -3.52 17.66
N ARG A 59 18.24 -3.66 16.45
CA ARG A 59 19.65 -3.98 16.17
C ARG A 59 20.22 -3.01 15.11
N PRO A 60 20.55 -1.76 15.47
CA PRO A 60 20.99 -0.74 14.51
C PRO A 60 22.19 -1.16 13.66
N ALA A 61 23.09 -1.98 14.19
CA ALA A 61 24.26 -2.49 13.46
C ALA A 61 23.90 -3.33 12.23
N LEU A 62 22.74 -4.01 12.23
CA LEU A 62 22.25 -4.81 11.10
C LEU A 62 21.48 -3.99 10.07
N ASN A 63 21.01 -2.81 10.46
CA ASN A 63 20.13 -2.00 9.61
C ASN A 63 20.84 -1.58 8.30
N GLY A 64 22.05 -1.04 8.39
CA GLY A 64 22.83 -0.62 7.22
C GLY A 64 23.06 -1.73 6.18
N PRO A 65 23.68 -2.85 6.57
CA PRO A 65 23.92 -3.96 5.66
C PRO A 65 22.65 -4.55 5.03
N VAL A 66 21.60 -4.77 5.83
CA VAL A 66 20.34 -5.36 5.31
C VAL A 66 19.61 -4.38 4.39
N MET A 67 19.52 -3.10 4.76
CA MET A 67 18.90 -2.09 3.90
C MET A 67 19.72 -1.85 2.63
N GLY A 68 21.04 -1.97 2.70
CA GLY A 68 21.91 -1.94 1.52
C GLY A 68 21.63 -3.08 0.55
N LEU A 69 21.53 -4.32 1.06
CA LEU A 69 21.19 -5.50 0.25
C LEU A 69 19.78 -5.36 -0.37
N LEU A 70 18.78 -4.99 0.42
CA LEU A 70 17.43 -4.76 -0.09
C LEU A 70 17.41 -3.65 -1.14
N GLY A 71 18.17 -2.57 -0.92
CA GLY A 71 18.33 -1.48 -1.88
C GLY A 71 18.92 -1.96 -3.22
N LEU A 72 19.97 -2.79 -3.17
CA LEU A 72 20.55 -3.40 -4.38
C LEU A 72 19.53 -4.24 -5.15
N LEU A 73 18.76 -5.07 -4.47
CA LEU A 73 17.68 -5.85 -5.10
C LEU A 73 16.61 -4.97 -5.75
N TYR A 74 16.32 -3.82 -5.15
CA TYR A 74 15.34 -2.86 -5.68
C TYR A 74 15.85 -2.10 -6.93
N THR A 75 17.15 -2.05 -7.18
CA THR A 75 17.71 -1.42 -8.39
C THR A 75 17.52 -2.28 -9.64
N ILE A 76 17.30 -3.59 -9.49
CA ILE A 76 17.02 -4.48 -10.62
C ILE A 76 15.66 -4.07 -11.24
N PRO A 77 15.57 -3.78 -12.54
CA PRO A 77 14.27 -3.50 -13.17
C PRO A 77 13.27 -4.65 -12.97
N SER A 78 12.01 -4.33 -12.64
CA SER A 78 10.99 -5.35 -12.30
C SER A 78 10.82 -6.41 -13.40
N LEU A 79 10.81 -5.98 -14.66
CA LEU A 79 10.74 -6.89 -15.79
C LEU A 79 11.95 -7.85 -15.82
N ALA A 80 13.15 -7.33 -15.59
CA ALA A 80 14.38 -8.13 -15.55
C ALA A 80 14.36 -9.15 -14.39
N LEU A 81 13.88 -8.73 -13.20
CA LEU A 81 13.76 -9.64 -12.05
C LEU A 81 12.76 -10.76 -12.31
N ILE A 82 11.61 -10.47 -12.92
CA ILE A 82 10.63 -11.51 -13.30
C ILE A 82 11.29 -12.51 -14.25
N VAL A 83 11.97 -12.03 -15.29
CA VAL A 83 12.64 -12.90 -16.27
C VAL A 83 13.73 -13.76 -15.62
N LEU A 84 14.51 -13.17 -14.70
CA LEU A 84 15.57 -13.88 -13.97
C LEU A 84 15.00 -15.03 -13.10
N LEU A 85 13.78 -14.91 -12.62
CA LEU A 85 13.13 -15.93 -11.79
C LEU A 85 12.53 -17.09 -12.61
N ILE A 86 12.22 -16.89 -13.90
CA ILE A 86 11.58 -17.90 -14.76
C ILE A 86 12.31 -19.26 -14.76
N PRO A 87 13.64 -19.35 -14.86
CA PRO A 87 14.34 -20.63 -14.86
C PRO A 87 14.11 -21.47 -13.58
N VAL A 88 13.81 -20.81 -12.47
CA VAL A 88 13.61 -21.46 -11.15
C VAL A 88 12.14 -21.70 -10.84
N THR A 89 11.26 -20.74 -11.19
CA THR A 89 9.84 -20.79 -10.79
C THR A 89 8.89 -21.12 -11.94
N GLY A 90 9.38 -21.11 -13.17
CA GLY A 90 8.60 -21.31 -14.39
C GLY A 90 7.95 -20.02 -14.92
N LEU A 91 7.45 -20.09 -16.16
CA LEU A 91 6.73 -18.99 -16.83
C LEU A 91 5.25 -19.00 -16.39
N ASN A 92 4.98 -18.50 -15.20
CA ASN A 92 3.65 -18.51 -14.59
C ASN A 92 3.54 -17.45 -13.46
N ALA A 93 2.40 -17.41 -12.76
CA ALA A 93 2.14 -16.49 -11.67
C ALA A 93 3.15 -16.56 -10.51
N LYS A 94 3.85 -17.71 -10.31
CA LYS A 94 4.81 -17.85 -9.20
C LYS A 94 6.02 -16.93 -9.38
N SER A 95 6.58 -16.83 -10.60
CA SER A 95 7.71 -15.93 -10.89
C SER A 95 7.35 -14.48 -10.59
N VAL A 96 6.16 -14.06 -10.98
CA VAL A 96 5.65 -12.71 -10.71
C VAL A 96 5.43 -12.50 -9.21
N THR A 97 4.77 -13.44 -8.52
CA THR A 97 4.53 -13.35 -7.07
C THR A 97 5.82 -13.22 -6.28
N VAL A 98 6.86 -14.02 -6.60
CA VAL A 98 8.17 -13.93 -5.94
C VAL A 98 8.83 -12.58 -6.20
N ALA A 99 8.78 -12.07 -7.44
CA ALA A 99 9.29 -10.74 -7.75
C ALA A 99 8.57 -9.65 -6.93
N LEU A 100 7.24 -9.71 -6.83
CA LEU A 100 6.45 -8.78 -6.02
C LEU A 100 6.85 -8.82 -4.55
N ILE A 101 7.06 -10.02 -3.98
CA ILE A 101 7.51 -10.18 -2.60
C ILE A 101 8.85 -9.47 -2.40
N ILE A 102 9.82 -9.68 -3.28
CA ILE A 102 11.14 -9.05 -3.21
C ILE A 102 11.02 -7.52 -3.25
N TYR A 103 10.26 -6.98 -4.20
CA TYR A 103 10.06 -5.53 -4.30
C TYR A 103 9.37 -4.92 -3.09
N ALA A 104 8.37 -5.60 -2.56
CA ALA A 104 7.64 -5.14 -1.39
C ALA A 104 8.52 -5.11 -0.13
N GLN A 105 9.55 -5.99 -0.01
CA GLN A 105 10.42 -6.05 1.17
C GLN A 105 11.09 -4.70 1.45
N VAL A 106 11.67 -4.07 0.43
CA VAL A 106 12.38 -2.78 0.62
C VAL A 106 11.46 -1.73 1.22
N ILE A 107 10.24 -1.63 0.68
CA ILE A 107 9.25 -0.64 1.09
C ILE A 107 8.75 -0.95 2.50
N LEU A 108 8.36 -2.19 2.75
CA LEU A 108 7.78 -2.62 4.02
C LEU A 108 8.81 -2.55 5.15
N VAL A 109 9.99 -3.14 4.98
CA VAL A 109 11.03 -3.15 6.02
C VAL A 109 11.44 -1.74 6.39
N ARG A 110 11.65 -0.85 5.41
CA ARG A 110 12.00 0.56 5.66
C ARG A 110 10.93 1.26 6.49
N ASN A 111 9.65 1.09 6.15
CA ASN A 111 8.56 1.74 6.89
C ASN A 111 8.36 1.12 8.28
N ILE A 112 8.56 -0.18 8.44
CA ILE A 112 8.49 -0.84 9.75
C ILE A 112 9.62 -0.32 10.65
N VAL A 113 10.86 -0.28 10.17
CA VAL A 113 11.99 0.29 10.91
C VAL A 113 11.70 1.73 11.29
N ALA A 114 11.29 2.57 10.35
CA ALA A 114 10.95 3.97 10.62
C ALA A 114 9.82 4.12 11.65
N GLY A 115 8.80 3.27 11.58
CA GLY A 115 7.69 3.26 12.52
C GLY A 115 8.14 2.97 13.96
N PHE A 116 9.01 1.98 14.15
CA PHE A 116 9.50 1.62 15.48
C PHE A 116 10.56 2.60 16.00
N THR A 117 11.49 3.05 15.15
CA THR A 117 12.55 3.98 15.57
C THR A 117 12.07 5.40 15.77
N GLY A 118 10.93 5.77 15.18
CA GLY A 118 10.29 7.07 15.38
C GLY A 118 9.54 7.24 16.71
N ILE A 119 9.45 6.19 17.54
CA ILE A 119 8.81 6.26 18.85
C ILE A 119 9.75 6.89 19.85
N ASP A 120 9.26 7.91 20.59
CA ASP A 120 10.03 8.56 21.66
C ASP A 120 10.47 7.52 22.73
N ARG A 121 11.75 7.54 23.05
CA ARG A 121 12.34 6.67 24.07
C ARG A 121 11.72 6.87 25.45
N ALA A 122 11.31 8.08 25.79
CA ALA A 122 10.64 8.37 27.05
C ALA A 122 9.35 7.58 27.23
N ILE A 123 8.59 7.36 26.14
CA ILE A 123 7.37 6.53 26.17
C ILE A 123 7.70 5.06 26.48
N ILE A 124 8.79 4.56 25.89
CA ILE A 124 9.24 3.18 26.10
C ILE A 124 9.76 2.98 27.53
N GLU A 125 10.51 3.97 28.04
CA GLU A 125 11.04 3.94 29.41
C GLU A 125 9.93 4.06 30.45
N ALA A 126 8.94 4.92 30.25
CA ALA A 126 7.76 5.00 31.11
C ALA A 126 6.98 3.67 31.15
N ALA A 127 6.80 3.01 29.99
CA ALA A 127 6.14 1.69 29.94
C ALA A 127 6.92 0.64 30.73
N ARG A 128 8.25 0.63 30.64
CA ARG A 128 9.11 -0.26 31.42
C ARG A 128 9.08 0.07 32.91
N GLY A 129 9.07 1.36 33.26
CA GLY A 129 8.93 1.83 34.64
C GLY A 129 7.61 1.39 35.30
N MET A 130 6.55 1.22 34.52
CA MET A 130 5.27 0.63 34.96
C MET A 130 5.31 -0.91 35.08
N GLY A 131 6.46 -1.56 34.94
CA GLY A 131 6.63 -3.00 35.08
C GLY A 131 6.25 -3.81 33.84
N MET A 132 6.09 -3.20 32.67
CA MET A 132 5.79 -3.94 31.44
C MET A 132 7.04 -4.72 30.97
N ASN A 133 6.86 -5.99 30.66
CA ASN A 133 7.89 -6.80 30.02
C ASN A 133 8.05 -6.43 28.53
N ALA A 134 9.13 -6.90 27.87
CA ALA A 134 9.46 -6.56 26.49
C ALA A 134 8.31 -6.85 25.49
N TRP A 135 7.60 -7.98 25.66
CA TRP A 135 6.47 -8.35 24.81
C TRP A 135 5.26 -7.42 25.02
N GLN A 136 4.98 -7.04 26.27
CA GLN A 136 3.92 -6.09 26.61
C GLN A 136 4.23 -4.70 26.03
N VAL A 137 5.46 -4.22 26.17
CA VAL A 137 5.92 -2.96 25.56
C VAL A 137 5.75 -3.01 24.04
N TRP A 138 6.23 -4.09 23.40
CA TRP A 138 6.09 -4.23 21.96
C TRP A 138 4.62 -4.24 21.50
N ARG A 139 3.78 -5.09 22.12
CA ARG A 139 2.39 -5.29 21.68
C ARG A 139 1.47 -4.12 22.04
N ARG A 140 1.63 -3.53 23.25
CA ARG A 140 0.68 -2.54 23.80
C ARG A 140 1.11 -1.09 23.54
N VAL A 141 2.39 -0.86 23.30
CA VAL A 141 2.94 0.49 23.15
C VAL A 141 3.54 0.68 21.75
N GLN A 142 4.58 -0.09 21.41
CA GLN A 142 5.32 0.14 20.17
C GLN A 142 4.48 -0.17 18.93
N MET A 143 3.82 -1.35 18.87
CA MET A 143 3.02 -1.74 17.71
C MET A 143 1.88 -0.76 17.38
N PRO A 144 1.04 -0.33 18.35
CA PRO A 144 -0.01 0.65 18.06
C PRO A 144 0.52 2.01 17.61
N LEU A 145 1.68 2.45 18.13
CA LEU A 145 2.29 3.72 17.74
C LEU A 145 2.98 3.65 16.38
N ALA A 146 3.60 2.51 16.04
CA ALA A 146 4.23 2.29 14.74
C ALA A 146 3.22 2.00 13.63
N LEU A 147 2.03 1.51 13.96
CA LEU A 147 1.03 1.01 13.02
C LEU A 147 0.67 2.00 11.89
N PRO A 148 0.47 3.30 12.12
CA PRO A 148 0.18 4.24 11.04
C PRO A 148 1.29 4.30 9.99
N VAL A 149 2.57 4.30 10.42
CA VAL A 149 3.72 4.33 9.51
C VAL A 149 3.85 3.00 8.77
N ILE A 150 3.61 1.88 9.44
CA ILE A 150 3.58 0.55 8.83
C ILE A 150 2.48 0.48 7.76
N LEU A 151 1.28 0.95 8.04
CA LEU A 151 0.16 0.98 7.09
C LEU A 151 0.44 1.89 5.90
N ALA A 152 1.11 3.02 6.10
CA ALA A 152 1.59 3.85 4.99
C ALA A 152 2.56 3.07 4.09
N GLY A 153 3.47 2.28 4.66
CA GLY A 153 4.35 1.37 3.93
C GLY A 153 3.58 0.30 3.16
N VAL A 154 2.59 -0.33 3.78
CA VAL A 154 1.71 -1.33 3.14
C VAL A 154 0.96 -0.71 1.95
N ARG A 155 0.45 0.50 2.09
CA ARG A 155 -0.23 1.24 1.02
C ARG A 155 0.69 1.49 -0.18
N ILE A 156 1.89 1.97 0.05
CA ILE A 156 2.88 2.20 -1.02
C ILE A 156 3.24 0.86 -1.69
N ALA A 157 3.53 -0.17 -0.92
CA ALA A 157 3.86 -1.50 -1.44
C ALA A 157 2.71 -2.09 -2.26
N ALA A 158 1.45 -1.93 -1.83
CA ALA A 158 0.27 -2.41 -2.55
C ALA A 158 0.14 -1.78 -3.94
N VAL A 159 0.28 -0.45 -4.04
CA VAL A 159 0.22 0.27 -5.32
C VAL A 159 1.35 -0.17 -6.26
N VAL A 160 2.58 -0.32 -5.73
CA VAL A 160 3.72 -0.82 -6.50
C VAL A 160 3.48 -2.25 -6.99
N CYS A 161 2.96 -3.14 -6.12
CA CYS A 161 2.62 -4.51 -6.49
C CYS A 161 1.57 -4.56 -7.61
N ILE A 162 0.51 -3.74 -7.55
CA ILE A 162 -0.51 -3.65 -8.61
C ILE A 162 0.13 -3.24 -9.95
N GLY A 163 1.02 -2.25 -9.94
CA GLY A 163 1.73 -1.82 -11.14
C GLY A 163 2.63 -2.91 -11.74
N ILE A 164 3.44 -3.58 -10.92
CA ILE A 164 4.35 -4.65 -11.37
C ILE A 164 3.56 -5.90 -11.83
N ALA A 165 2.49 -6.27 -11.12
CA ALA A 165 1.62 -7.38 -11.52
C ALA A 165 0.98 -7.16 -12.90
N THR A 166 0.71 -5.91 -13.27
CA THR A 166 0.23 -5.57 -14.61
C THR A 166 1.22 -5.98 -15.69
N ILE A 167 2.52 -5.75 -15.46
CA ILE A 167 3.61 -6.20 -16.35
C ILE A 167 3.71 -7.74 -16.33
N GLY A 168 3.46 -8.34 -15.18
CA GLY A 168 3.47 -9.79 -14.97
C GLY A 168 2.53 -10.56 -15.89
N ALA A 169 1.44 -9.95 -16.36
CA ALA A 169 0.53 -10.55 -17.33
C ALA A 169 1.22 -11.01 -18.63
N LYS A 170 2.31 -10.35 -19.02
CA LYS A 170 3.14 -10.75 -20.18
C LYS A 170 3.86 -12.09 -19.96
N PHE A 171 4.01 -12.51 -18.72
CA PHE A 171 4.69 -13.73 -18.29
C PHE A 171 3.71 -14.82 -17.83
N ASN A 172 2.54 -14.85 -18.43
CA ASN A 172 1.48 -15.83 -18.15
C ASN A 172 1.00 -15.86 -16.68
N ALA A 173 1.10 -14.73 -16.01
CA ALA A 173 0.60 -14.60 -14.63
C ALA A 173 -0.91 -14.34 -14.58
N GLY A 174 -1.53 -13.92 -15.68
CA GLY A 174 -2.91 -13.47 -15.70
C GLY A 174 -3.09 -12.04 -15.16
N GLY A 175 -4.30 -11.73 -14.71
CA GLY A 175 -4.63 -10.43 -14.12
C GLY A 175 -5.01 -9.36 -15.15
N LEU A 176 -5.32 -8.16 -14.66
CA LEU A 176 -5.83 -7.04 -15.47
C LEU A 176 -4.89 -6.60 -16.60
N GLY A 177 -3.59 -6.82 -16.43
CA GLY A 177 -2.59 -6.51 -17.48
C GLY A 177 -2.80 -7.27 -18.77
N VAL A 178 -3.50 -8.41 -18.74
CA VAL A 178 -3.83 -9.20 -19.95
C VAL A 178 -4.59 -8.35 -20.96
N LEU A 179 -5.51 -7.52 -20.52
CA LEU A 179 -6.28 -6.63 -21.41
C LEU A 179 -5.37 -5.64 -22.15
N LEU A 180 -4.41 -5.05 -21.46
CA LEU A 180 -3.45 -4.11 -22.04
C LEU A 180 -2.61 -4.80 -23.13
N PHE A 181 -1.99 -5.94 -22.79
CA PHE A 181 -1.10 -6.63 -23.72
C PHE A 181 -1.86 -7.28 -24.89
N GLN A 182 -3.07 -7.79 -24.65
CA GLN A 182 -3.94 -8.26 -25.75
C GLN A 182 -4.34 -7.10 -26.67
N GLY A 183 -4.70 -5.94 -26.12
CA GLY A 183 -5.02 -4.76 -26.92
C GLY A 183 -3.86 -4.34 -27.81
N ILE A 184 -2.63 -4.33 -27.27
CA ILE A 184 -1.41 -4.02 -28.04
C ILE A 184 -1.16 -5.08 -29.13
N SER A 185 -1.20 -6.36 -28.81
CA SER A 185 -0.89 -7.47 -29.74
C SER A 185 -1.94 -7.64 -30.85
N GLN A 186 -3.16 -7.18 -30.64
CA GLN A 186 -4.27 -7.25 -31.60
C GLN A 186 -4.36 -6.00 -32.49
N GLY A 187 -3.26 -5.35 -32.78
CA GLY A 187 -3.20 -4.20 -33.68
C GLY A 187 -3.61 -2.87 -33.03
N GLY A 188 -3.44 -2.73 -31.73
CA GLY A 188 -3.72 -1.49 -31.01
C GLY A 188 -5.22 -1.29 -30.71
N ARG A 189 -5.93 -2.37 -30.33
CA ARG A 189 -7.33 -2.30 -29.92
C ARG A 189 -7.52 -1.39 -28.72
N ALA A 190 -7.95 -0.18 -29.00
CA ALA A 190 -8.08 0.89 -28.02
C ALA A 190 -9.08 0.55 -26.90
N ASP A 191 -10.17 -0.14 -27.22
CA ASP A 191 -11.18 -0.58 -26.27
C ASP A 191 -10.58 -1.44 -25.14
N LYS A 192 -9.72 -2.41 -25.49
CA LYS A 192 -9.03 -3.27 -24.50
C LYS A 192 -7.94 -2.51 -23.73
N ILE A 193 -7.18 -1.66 -24.42
CA ILE A 193 -6.11 -0.87 -23.79
C ILE A 193 -6.72 0.07 -22.75
N TRP A 194 -7.76 0.82 -23.13
CA TRP A 194 -8.45 1.71 -22.20
C TRP A 194 -9.15 0.95 -21.08
N ALA A 195 -9.78 -0.21 -21.35
CA ALA A 195 -10.37 -1.05 -20.33
C ALA A 195 -9.32 -1.49 -19.30
N GLY A 196 -8.18 -2.01 -19.75
CA GLY A 196 -7.09 -2.41 -18.87
C GLY A 196 -6.52 -1.25 -18.06
N ALA A 197 -6.28 -0.09 -18.70
CA ALA A 197 -5.75 1.10 -18.02
C ALA A 197 -6.71 1.64 -16.94
N LEU A 198 -8.00 1.74 -17.27
CA LEU A 198 -9.04 2.18 -16.32
C LEU A 198 -9.18 1.22 -15.13
N LEU A 199 -9.16 -0.08 -15.39
CA LEU A 199 -9.30 -1.09 -14.33
C LEU A 199 -8.07 -1.14 -13.42
N VAL A 200 -6.85 -1.11 -13.97
CA VAL A 200 -5.62 -1.09 -13.16
C VAL A 200 -5.51 0.21 -12.38
N GLY A 201 -5.72 1.35 -13.02
CA GLY A 201 -5.69 2.65 -12.36
C GLY A 201 -6.78 2.80 -11.31
N GLY A 202 -8.01 2.37 -11.62
CA GLY A 202 -9.13 2.35 -10.69
C GLY A 202 -8.88 1.44 -9.48
N LEU A 203 -8.32 0.24 -9.70
CA LEU A 203 -7.93 -0.67 -8.61
C LEU A 203 -6.86 -0.05 -7.71
N ALA A 204 -5.82 0.54 -8.31
CA ALA A 204 -4.75 1.20 -7.56
C ALA A 204 -5.28 2.35 -6.71
N LEU A 205 -6.15 3.21 -7.26
CA LEU A 205 -6.81 4.31 -6.55
C LEU A 205 -7.71 3.79 -5.43
N LEU A 206 -8.50 2.75 -5.68
CA LEU A 206 -9.39 2.15 -4.70
C LEU A 206 -8.61 1.57 -3.52
N VAL A 207 -7.58 0.75 -3.80
CA VAL A 207 -6.72 0.16 -2.76
C VAL A 207 -5.97 1.24 -1.99
N ASN A 208 -5.39 2.23 -2.68
CA ASN A 208 -4.73 3.37 -2.04
C ASN A 208 -5.67 4.12 -1.10
N THR A 209 -6.88 4.42 -1.55
CA THR A 209 -7.87 5.18 -0.76
C THR A 209 -8.37 4.35 0.42
N ALA A 210 -8.67 3.06 0.21
CA ALA A 210 -9.12 2.16 1.27
C ALA A 210 -8.06 2.04 2.38
N LEU A 211 -6.79 1.82 2.02
CA LEU A 211 -5.69 1.74 2.98
C LEU A 211 -5.41 3.09 3.66
N LEU A 212 -5.54 4.21 2.95
CA LEU A 212 -5.43 5.54 3.55
C LEU A 212 -6.53 5.80 4.59
N LEU A 213 -7.77 5.40 4.31
CA LEU A 213 -8.87 5.52 5.25
C LEU A 213 -8.65 4.61 6.48
N LEU A 214 -8.15 3.40 6.27
CA LEU A 214 -7.78 2.47 7.34
C LEU A 214 -6.65 3.06 8.21
N GLU A 215 -5.60 3.60 7.60
CA GLU A 215 -4.49 4.30 8.28
C GLU A 215 -5.02 5.44 9.16
N ARG A 216 -5.89 6.30 8.61
CA ARG A 216 -6.51 7.41 9.36
C ARG A 216 -7.40 6.93 10.51
N ALA A 217 -8.15 5.86 10.33
CA ALA A 217 -9.03 5.29 11.36
C ALA A 217 -8.24 4.69 12.53
N LEU A 218 -7.09 4.08 12.24
CA LEU A 218 -6.24 3.41 13.23
C LEU A 218 -5.17 4.34 13.84
N SER A 219 -4.97 5.55 13.30
CA SER A 219 -3.98 6.50 13.80
C SER A 219 -4.38 7.08 15.16
N PRO A 220 -3.55 6.91 16.23
CA PRO A 220 -3.81 7.51 17.54
C PRO A 220 -3.86 9.05 17.52
N ALA A 221 -3.08 9.68 16.64
CA ALA A 221 -3.04 11.13 16.47
C ALA A 221 -4.40 11.72 16.05
N THR A 222 -5.20 10.97 15.30
CA THR A 222 -6.56 11.40 14.93
C THR A 222 -7.50 11.41 16.15
N ARG A 223 -7.30 10.47 17.07
CA ARG A 223 -8.08 10.42 18.32
C ARG A 223 -7.71 11.58 19.27
N LEU A 224 -6.44 11.91 19.40
CA LEU A 224 -5.97 13.01 20.22
C LEU A 224 -6.42 14.37 19.67
N ARG A 225 -6.32 14.60 18.36
CA ARG A 225 -6.82 15.82 17.72
C ARG A 225 -8.34 15.98 17.87
N ARG A 226 -9.12 14.90 17.78
CA ARG A 226 -10.57 14.96 18.05
C ARG A 226 -10.88 15.27 19.51
N ALA A 227 -10.15 14.67 20.47
CA ALA A 227 -10.30 14.96 21.89
C ALA A 227 -9.91 16.41 22.22
N GLU A 228 -8.88 16.93 21.59
CA GLU A 228 -8.41 18.33 21.75
C GLU A 228 -9.39 19.33 21.11
N GLN A 229 -9.94 19.01 19.94
CA GLN A 229 -11.01 19.81 19.31
C GLN A 229 -12.29 19.81 20.15
N GLN A 230 -12.67 18.65 20.72
CA GLN A 230 -13.80 18.58 21.65
C GLN A 230 -13.56 19.38 22.94
N ARG A 231 -12.33 19.33 23.49
CA ARG A 231 -11.97 20.18 24.65
C ARG A 231 -11.99 21.68 24.31
N ARG A 232 -11.56 22.08 23.12
CA ARG A 232 -11.65 23.47 22.65
C ARG A 232 -13.09 23.90 22.34
N ALA A 233 -13.93 22.98 21.85
CA ALA A 233 -15.35 23.26 21.58
C ALA A 233 -16.18 23.39 22.86
N VAL A 234 -15.78 22.71 23.94
CA VAL A 234 -16.38 22.83 25.29
C VAL A 234 -15.84 24.07 26.04
N GLY A 235 -15.05 24.93 25.43
CA GLY A 235 -14.54 26.25 25.81
C GLY A 235 -14.52 26.62 27.30
N PRO A 236 -13.73 27.62 27.73
CA PRO A 236 -13.67 28.04 29.14
C PRO A 236 -14.95 28.73 29.66
N ALA A 237 -16.06 28.65 28.93
CA ALA A 237 -17.33 29.25 29.35
C ALA A 237 -17.91 28.71 30.68
N GLY A 238 -17.50 27.48 31.07
CA GLY A 238 -17.97 26.89 32.33
C GLY A 238 -17.20 27.34 33.59
N VAL A 239 -15.97 27.86 33.44
CA VAL A 239 -15.15 28.21 34.61
C VAL A 239 -15.38 29.64 35.03
N THR A 240 -15.75 30.51 34.10
CA THR A 240 -15.95 31.95 34.39
C THR A 240 -17.31 32.24 35.09
N GLU A 241 -18.35 31.46 34.82
CA GLU A 241 -19.64 31.66 35.46
C GLU A 241 -19.69 31.18 36.92
N VAL A 242 -18.98 30.08 37.25
CA VAL A 242 -18.89 29.59 38.65
C VAL A 242 -18.10 30.56 39.52
N SER A 243 -16.98 31.11 39.00
CA SER A 243 -16.16 32.09 39.73
C SER A 243 -16.88 33.41 39.95
N LEU A 244 -17.75 33.84 39.03
CA LEU A 244 -18.51 35.10 39.19
C LEU A 244 -19.76 34.91 40.10
N ALA A 245 -20.27 33.71 40.19
CA ALA A 245 -21.37 33.40 41.10
C ALA A 245 -20.89 33.34 42.56
N GLU A 246 -19.71 32.78 42.83
CA GLU A 246 -19.11 32.75 44.18
C GLU A 246 -18.64 34.13 44.64
N ALA A 247 -18.16 34.99 43.74
CA ALA A 247 -17.76 36.37 44.09
C ALA A 247 -18.94 37.33 44.37
N LYS A 248 -20.18 36.95 43.99
CA LYS A 248 -21.41 37.74 44.30
C LYS A 248 -22.13 37.32 45.57
N SER A 249 -21.71 36.17 46.16
CA SER A 249 -22.31 35.67 47.41
C SER A 249 -21.47 35.91 48.68
N ALA A 250 -20.28 36.56 48.53
CA ALA A 250 -19.45 37.02 49.62
C ALA A 250 -19.52 38.55 49.75
#